data_556f2ba59176a5641af3af3781dd9b30
#
_entry.id   556f2ba59176a5641af3af3781dd9b30
#
_cell.length_a   1.000
_cell.length_b   1.000
_cell.length_c   1.000
_cell.angle_alpha   90.00
_cell.angle_beta   90.00
_cell.angle_gamma   90.00
#
_symmetry.space_group_name_H-M   'P 1'
#
loop_
_entity.id
_entity.type
_entity.pdbx_description
1 polymer ?
#
loop_
_entity_poly.entity_id
_entity_poly.type
_entity_poly.pdbx_seq_one_letter_code
_entity_poly.pdbx_strand_id
1 'polypeptide(L)'
;MEAAFAEDRMKKILLLLALFCLSLPSLAHAKNYINGIDPNYPPFAYVDEKTGQPSGFDVDAMTWIAKKMGFSVTHKPMAWDGIIPALKAREIDMICSGMSITEERAKVVQFSNPYWEVSRVFVTKANSTLTPKDILSKPIKLGVQRGTSEAAALKSEQQKMGYPFTFSYYDSAPLAIEDVLNGRIEAAFMDELPADDAISKGSKVKKVGTHGKPDNFGVALRKEDTELRKLIDTGFTLLMADPYWKELRAKYMKK
;
A
#
# COMPACT_ATOMS: atom_id res chain seq x y z
N MET A 1 10.41 -4.77 74.75
CA MET A 1 10.20 -3.49 74.00
C MET A 1 10.88 -3.52 72.63
N GLU A 2 12.09 -4.05 72.50
CA GLU A 2 12.80 -4.14 71.19
C GLU A 2 12.15 -5.05 70.15
N ALA A 3 11.55 -6.17 70.56
CA ALA A 3 10.88 -7.10 69.59
C ALA A 3 9.65 -6.48 68.91
N ALA A 4 8.88 -5.65 69.58
CA ALA A 4 7.71 -4.97 69.04
C ALA A 4 8.10 -3.86 68.02
N PHE A 5 9.24 -3.19 68.25
CA PHE A 5 9.83 -2.19 67.33
C PHE A 5 10.39 -2.83 66.04
N ALA A 6 10.96 -4.02 66.15
CA ALA A 6 11.48 -4.74 64.99
C ALA A 6 10.31 -5.25 64.09
N GLU A 7 9.22 -5.72 64.67
CA GLU A 7 8.02 -6.19 63.95
C GLU A 7 7.32 -5.05 63.21
N ASP A 8 7.20 -3.86 63.80
CA ASP A 8 6.59 -2.69 63.18
C ASP A 8 7.45 -2.16 62.01
N ARG A 9 8.77 -2.16 62.18
CA ARG A 9 9.72 -1.82 61.08
C ARG A 9 9.62 -2.81 59.92
N MET A 10 9.50 -4.09 60.20
CA MET A 10 9.41 -5.14 59.18
C MET A 10 8.10 -5.03 58.42
N LYS A 11 6.96 -4.75 59.09
CA LYS A 11 5.66 -4.50 58.45
C LYS A 11 5.69 -3.25 57.55
N LYS A 12 6.33 -2.17 57.97
CA LYS A 12 6.51 -0.95 57.15
C LYS A 12 7.39 -1.18 55.94
N ILE A 13 8.46 -1.95 56.07
CA ILE A 13 9.34 -2.32 54.94
C ILE A 13 8.60 -3.21 53.94
N LEU A 14 7.81 -4.19 54.41
CA LEU A 14 6.97 -5.03 53.57
C LEU A 14 5.88 -4.24 52.84
N LEU A 15 5.29 -3.25 53.52
CA LEU A 15 4.27 -2.37 52.92
C LEU A 15 4.87 -1.46 51.84
N LEU A 16 6.08 -0.92 52.06
CA LEU A 16 6.82 -0.12 51.09
C LEU A 16 7.27 -0.95 49.89
N LEU A 17 7.70 -2.18 50.09
CA LEU A 17 8.05 -3.12 49.00
C LEU A 17 6.79 -3.51 48.18
N ALA A 18 5.64 -3.72 48.84
CA ALA A 18 4.38 -4.00 48.17
C ALA A 18 3.89 -2.79 47.34
N LEU A 19 4.02 -1.56 47.86
CA LEU A 19 3.72 -0.33 47.10
C LEU A 19 4.65 -0.13 45.92
N PHE A 20 5.95 -0.49 46.05
CA PHE A 20 6.93 -0.37 44.97
C PHE A 20 6.68 -1.38 43.84
N CYS A 21 6.21 -2.61 44.18
CA CYS A 21 5.81 -3.61 43.16
C CYS A 21 4.56 -3.21 42.38
N LEU A 22 3.66 -2.39 42.97
CA LEU A 22 2.46 -1.88 42.28
C LEU A 22 2.74 -0.72 41.31
N SER A 23 3.94 -0.10 41.40
CA SER A 23 4.35 1.01 40.54
C SER A 23 5.23 0.60 39.37
N LEU A 24 5.46 -0.69 39.11
CA LEU A 24 6.14 -1.13 37.92
C LEU A 24 5.25 -0.81 36.71
N PRO A 25 5.71 0.05 35.76
CA PRO A 25 4.96 0.29 34.57
C PRO A 25 4.75 -1.05 33.86
N SER A 26 3.50 -1.41 33.66
CA SER A 26 3.15 -2.54 32.79
C SER A 26 3.86 -2.30 31.47
N LEU A 27 4.80 -3.16 31.10
CA LEU A 27 5.39 -3.17 29.77
C LEU A 27 4.26 -3.52 28.79
N ALA A 28 3.45 -2.50 28.47
CA ALA A 28 2.45 -2.64 27.42
C ALA A 28 3.20 -3.06 26.16
N HIS A 29 3.12 -4.35 25.82
CA HIS A 29 3.65 -4.83 24.54
C HIS A 29 2.96 -4.02 23.45
N ALA A 30 3.74 -3.23 22.70
CA ALA A 30 3.23 -2.50 21.56
C ALA A 30 2.52 -3.50 20.63
N LYS A 31 1.24 -3.25 20.34
CA LYS A 31 0.45 -4.14 19.48
C LYS A 31 1.12 -4.21 18.11
N ASN A 32 1.38 -5.42 17.61
CA ASN A 32 1.90 -5.63 16.28
C ASN A 32 0.76 -5.80 15.30
N TYR A 33 0.75 -4.98 14.24
CA TYR A 33 -0.20 -5.09 13.14
C TYR A 33 0.49 -5.62 11.89
N ILE A 34 -0.23 -6.39 11.08
CA ILE A 34 0.26 -6.96 9.84
C ILE A 34 -0.27 -6.12 8.68
N ASN A 35 0.63 -5.50 7.93
CA ASN A 35 0.32 -4.78 6.69
C ASN A 35 0.52 -5.71 5.49
N GLY A 36 -0.55 -6.06 4.77
CA GLY A 36 -0.47 -6.74 3.48
C GLY A 36 0.03 -5.80 2.40
N ILE A 37 0.98 -6.26 1.58
CA ILE A 37 1.54 -5.50 0.47
C ILE A 37 1.60 -6.33 -0.81
N ASP A 38 1.39 -5.69 -1.96
CA ASP A 38 1.78 -6.23 -3.26
C ASP A 38 3.32 -6.18 -3.37
N PRO A 39 4.02 -7.32 -3.50
CA PRO A 39 5.48 -7.33 -3.61
C PRO A 39 6.03 -6.79 -4.94
N ASN A 40 5.16 -6.43 -5.88
CA ASN A 40 5.53 -6.05 -7.25
C ASN A 40 4.89 -4.71 -7.68
N TYR A 41 4.66 -3.80 -6.76
CA TYR A 41 4.07 -2.49 -7.01
C TYR A 41 5.02 -1.33 -6.66
N PRO A 42 6.21 -1.23 -7.32
CA PRO A 42 7.10 -0.10 -7.13
C PRO A 42 6.45 1.19 -7.69
N PRO A 43 6.76 2.35 -7.09
CA PRO A 43 7.66 2.56 -5.96
C PRO A 43 6.97 2.47 -4.59
N PHE A 44 5.68 2.10 -4.51
CA PHE A 44 4.91 2.11 -3.27
C PHE A 44 5.21 0.92 -2.36
N ALA A 45 5.16 -0.29 -2.89
CA ALA A 45 5.42 -1.51 -2.15
C ALA A 45 6.06 -2.56 -3.07
N TYR A 46 7.16 -3.14 -2.66
CA TYR A 46 7.85 -4.20 -3.40
C TYR A 46 8.77 -4.98 -2.46
N VAL A 47 9.20 -6.15 -2.91
CA VAL A 47 10.30 -6.87 -2.26
C VAL A 47 11.59 -6.46 -2.97
N ASP A 48 12.53 -5.89 -2.22
CA ASP A 48 13.84 -5.52 -2.74
C ASP A 48 14.64 -6.76 -3.09
N GLU A 49 15.06 -6.89 -4.34
CA GLU A 49 15.73 -8.09 -4.87
C GLU A 49 17.08 -8.39 -4.20
N LYS A 50 17.75 -7.37 -3.66
CA LYS A 50 19.08 -7.53 -3.04
C LYS A 50 18.97 -8.00 -1.58
N THR A 51 17.97 -7.49 -0.88
CA THR A 51 17.80 -7.75 0.56
C THR A 51 16.74 -8.80 0.86
N GLY A 52 15.82 -9.06 -0.09
CA GLY A 52 14.66 -9.92 0.12
C GLY A 52 13.62 -9.31 1.07
N GLN A 53 13.75 -8.02 1.43
CA GLN A 53 12.89 -7.37 2.41
C GLN A 53 11.84 -6.48 1.74
N PRO A 54 10.65 -6.34 2.35
CA PRO A 54 9.68 -5.33 1.96
C PRO A 54 10.29 -3.94 1.94
N SER A 55 10.02 -3.18 0.88
CA SER A 55 10.52 -1.83 0.65
C SER A 55 9.48 -1.02 -0.11
N GLY A 56 9.64 0.29 -0.15
CA GLY A 56 8.78 1.20 -0.90
C GLY A 56 8.24 2.34 -0.04
N PHE A 57 7.61 3.29 -0.72
CA PHE A 57 7.05 4.48 -0.09
C PHE A 57 6.06 4.13 1.04
N ASP A 58 5.12 3.23 0.77
CA ASP A 58 4.09 2.82 1.73
C ASP A 58 4.66 2.00 2.89
N VAL A 59 5.68 1.20 2.63
CA VAL A 59 6.40 0.41 3.65
C VAL A 59 7.11 1.33 4.62
N ASP A 60 7.88 2.30 4.12
CA ASP A 60 8.60 3.26 4.96
C ASP A 60 7.64 4.22 5.68
N ALA A 61 6.60 4.71 4.98
CA ALA A 61 5.57 5.56 5.57
C ALA A 61 4.88 4.87 6.76
N MET A 62 4.42 3.63 6.55
CA MET A 62 3.73 2.88 7.61
C MET A 62 4.67 2.50 8.75
N THR A 63 5.94 2.20 8.48
CA THR A 63 6.95 1.95 9.51
C THR A 63 7.18 3.19 10.37
N TRP A 64 7.26 4.38 9.76
CA TRP A 64 7.38 5.63 10.49
C TRP A 64 6.13 5.91 11.34
N ILE A 65 4.93 5.73 10.75
CA ILE A 65 3.65 5.91 11.44
C ILE A 65 3.57 4.96 12.64
N ALA A 66 3.89 3.69 12.47
CA ALA A 66 3.87 2.70 13.55
C ALA A 66 4.73 3.15 14.73
N LYS A 67 5.98 3.54 14.45
CA LYS A 67 6.90 4.07 15.48
C LYS A 67 6.35 5.32 16.16
N LYS A 68 5.77 6.25 15.42
CA LYS A 68 5.23 7.51 15.93
C LYS A 68 4.00 7.32 16.79
N MET A 69 3.15 6.36 16.41
CA MET A 69 1.86 6.06 17.06
C MET A 69 1.96 4.98 18.14
N GLY A 70 3.16 4.43 18.42
CA GLY A 70 3.38 3.50 19.55
C GLY A 70 2.92 2.07 19.28
N PHE A 71 2.90 1.62 18.02
CA PHE A 71 2.68 0.22 17.65
C PHE A 71 3.84 -0.32 16.79
N SER A 72 3.85 -1.62 16.53
CA SER A 72 4.77 -2.23 15.56
C SER A 72 4.01 -2.69 14.33
N VAL A 73 4.71 -2.78 13.19
CA VAL A 73 4.14 -3.25 11.92
C VAL A 73 5.05 -4.29 11.30
N THR A 74 4.44 -5.37 10.79
CA THR A 74 5.09 -6.37 9.95
C THR A 74 4.49 -6.26 8.55
N HIS A 75 5.33 -6.09 7.53
CA HIS A 75 4.88 -6.05 6.14
C HIS A 75 4.88 -7.47 5.57
N LYS A 76 3.71 -7.93 5.11
CA LYS A 76 3.51 -9.29 4.57
C LYS A 76 3.28 -9.21 3.06
N PRO A 77 4.27 -9.63 2.25
CA PRO A 77 4.09 -9.74 0.81
C PRO A 77 3.03 -10.80 0.46
N MET A 78 2.14 -10.49 -0.49
CA MET A 78 1.11 -11.41 -0.95
C MET A 78 0.53 -10.97 -2.31
N ALA A 79 -0.13 -11.90 -3.01
CA ALA A 79 -0.76 -11.61 -4.28
C ALA A 79 -1.87 -10.55 -4.14
N TRP A 80 -1.88 -9.57 -5.06
CA TRP A 80 -2.80 -8.42 -5.02
C TRP A 80 -4.27 -8.81 -5.06
N ASP A 81 -4.66 -9.77 -5.91
CA ASP A 81 -6.05 -10.19 -6.07
C ASP A 81 -6.62 -10.91 -4.84
N GLY A 82 -5.75 -11.47 -3.98
CA GLY A 82 -6.11 -12.09 -2.69
C GLY A 82 -6.07 -11.14 -1.49
N ILE A 83 -5.62 -9.88 -1.63
CA ILE A 83 -5.26 -9.04 -0.48
C ILE A 83 -6.48 -8.56 0.34
N ILE A 84 -7.61 -8.21 -0.30
CA ILE A 84 -8.84 -7.85 0.41
C ILE A 84 -9.49 -9.08 1.08
N PRO A 85 -9.62 -10.25 0.43
CA PRO A 85 -9.98 -11.49 1.10
C PRO A 85 -9.16 -11.78 2.36
N ALA A 86 -7.83 -11.66 2.30
CA ALA A 86 -6.93 -11.87 3.45
C ALA A 86 -7.18 -10.87 4.59
N LEU A 87 -7.45 -9.60 4.29
CA LEU A 87 -7.85 -8.60 5.28
C LEU A 87 -9.14 -9.00 6.00
N LYS A 88 -10.14 -9.46 5.25
CA LYS A 88 -11.42 -9.94 5.80
C LYS A 88 -11.26 -11.22 6.62
N ALA A 89 -10.37 -12.11 6.21
CA ALA A 89 -10.04 -13.36 6.93
C ALA A 89 -9.15 -13.12 8.18
N ARG A 90 -8.75 -11.88 8.47
CA ARG A 90 -7.85 -11.50 9.58
C ARG A 90 -6.44 -12.09 9.47
N GLU A 91 -6.01 -12.44 8.26
CA GLU A 91 -4.62 -12.84 8.00
C GLU A 91 -3.66 -11.64 7.97
N ILE A 92 -4.21 -10.44 7.72
CA ILE A 92 -3.57 -9.14 7.80
C ILE A 92 -4.52 -8.15 8.49
N ASP A 93 -3.99 -7.03 8.97
CA ASP A 93 -4.77 -6.02 9.71
C ASP A 93 -5.05 -4.78 8.89
N MET A 94 -4.23 -4.50 7.89
CA MET A 94 -4.38 -3.36 7.00
C MET A 94 -3.76 -3.66 5.64
N ILE A 95 -4.09 -2.81 4.65
CA ILE A 95 -3.46 -2.79 3.34
C ILE A 95 -2.99 -1.35 3.06
N CYS A 96 -1.69 -1.12 3.18
CA CYS A 96 -1.01 0.10 2.73
C CYS A 96 -0.04 -0.30 1.63
N SER A 97 -0.51 -0.21 0.39
CA SER A 97 0.16 -0.72 -0.82
C SER A 97 -0.46 -0.11 -2.08
N GLY A 98 -0.59 1.23 -2.14
CA GLY A 98 -1.16 1.93 -3.28
C GLY A 98 -2.61 1.54 -3.58
N MET A 99 -3.43 1.31 -2.56
CA MET A 99 -4.81 0.87 -2.78
C MET A 99 -5.73 2.04 -3.07
N SER A 100 -6.26 2.11 -4.29
CA SER A 100 -7.28 3.09 -4.68
C SER A 100 -8.55 2.95 -3.85
N ILE A 101 -9.04 4.06 -3.31
CA ILE A 101 -10.35 4.20 -2.67
C ILE A 101 -11.42 4.14 -3.77
N THR A 102 -12.22 3.07 -3.79
CA THR A 102 -13.34 2.94 -4.72
C THR A 102 -14.63 2.62 -3.97
N GLU A 103 -15.77 3.02 -4.56
CA GLU A 103 -17.08 2.69 -3.99
C GLU A 103 -17.27 1.19 -3.82
N GLU A 104 -16.78 0.38 -4.76
CA GLU A 104 -16.91 -1.07 -4.71
C GLU A 104 -16.12 -1.66 -3.53
N ARG A 105 -14.86 -1.23 -3.36
CA ARG A 105 -14.04 -1.65 -2.21
C ARG A 105 -14.63 -1.15 -0.88
N ALA A 106 -15.18 0.09 -0.85
CA ALA A 106 -15.80 0.67 0.34
C ALA A 106 -17.06 -0.06 0.83
N LYS A 107 -17.68 -0.89 -0.01
CA LYS A 107 -18.78 -1.79 0.42
C LYS A 107 -18.31 -2.85 1.40
N VAL A 108 -17.05 -3.29 1.30
CA VAL A 108 -16.54 -4.45 2.06
C VAL A 108 -15.40 -4.13 3.03
N VAL A 109 -14.71 -2.98 2.87
CA VAL A 109 -13.69 -2.46 3.78
C VAL A 109 -13.97 -0.99 4.11
N GLN A 110 -13.25 -0.43 5.10
CA GLN A 110 -13.16 1.02 5.28
C GLN A 110 -11.77 1.50 4.87
N PHE A 111 -11.65 2.78 4.59
CA PHE A 111 -10.39 3.41 4.23
C PHE A 111 -9.99 4.50 5.23
N SER A 112 -8.69 4.73 5.34
CA SER A 112 -8.15 5.96 5.91
C SER A 112 -8.53 7.17 5.05
N ASN A 113 -8.21 8.36 5.54
CA ASN A 113 -8.16 9.53 4.67
C ASN A 113 -7.17 9.29 3.52
N PRO A 114 -7.42 9.87 2.33
CA PRO A 114 -6.51 9.71 1.20
C PRO A 114 -5.15 10.33 1.50
N TYR A 115 -4.06 9.64 1.08
CA TYR A 115 -2.70 10.12 1.29
C TYR A 115 -1.93 10.36 -0.01
N TRP A 116 -2.44 9.89 -1.15
CA TRP A 116 -1.83 10.06 -2.46
C TRP A 116 -2.90 10.15 -3.55
N GLU A 117 -2.62 10.94 -4.59
CA GLU A 117 -3.40 10.96 -5.82
C GLU A 117 -2.55 10.38 -6.96
N VAL A 118 -3.12 9.52 -7.81
CA VAL A 118 -2.44 8.86 -8.92
C VAL A 118 -3.26 8.97 -10.20
N SER A 119 -2.59 9.21 -11.32
CA SER A 119 -3.17 9.13 -12.66
C SER A 119 -2.99 7.71 -13.23
N ARG A 120 -3.82 7.37 -14.20
CA ARG A 120 -3.75 6.12 -14.96
C ARG A 120 -3.23 6.41 -16.36
N VAL A 121 -2.37 5.54 -16.87
CA VAL A 121 -1.69 5.75 -18.15
C VAL A 121 -1.74 4.51 -19.03
N PHE A 122 -1.75 4.74 -20.34
CA PHE A 122 -1.39 3.71 -21.30
C PHE A 122 0.12 3.68 -21.50
N VAL A 123 0.68 2.47 -21.55
CA VAL A 123 2.10 2.19 -21.73
C VAL A 123 2.29 1.38 -23.00
N THR A 124 3.23 1.77 -23.84
CA THR A 124 3.59 1.08 -25.09
C THR A 124 5.10 0.94 -25.20
N LYS A 125 5.60 0.18 -26.19
CA LYS A 125 7.03 0.24 -26.57
C LYS A 125 7.43 1.68 -26.88
N ALA A 126 8.66 2.05 -26.57
CA ALA A 126 9.18 3.39 -26.82
C ALA A 126 9.08 3.84 -28.29
N ASN A 127 9.24 2.90 -29.23
CA ASN A 127 9.12 3.15 -30.68
C ASN A 127 7.70 2.97 -31.25
N SER A 128 6.70 2.64 -30.42
CA SER A 128 5.30 2.51 -30.87
C SER A 128 4.74 3.87 -31.31
N THR A 129 3.88 3.85 -32.33
CA THR A 129 3.13 5.04 -32.79
C THR A 129 1.69 5.06 -32.27
N LEU A 130 1.29 4.08 -31.45
CA LEU A 130 -0.05 4.01 -30.90
C LEU A 130 -0.36 5.22 -30.02
N THR A 131 -1.51 5.84 -30.26
CA THR A 131 -2.10 6.87 -29.41
C THR A 131 -3.14 6.25 -28.48
N PRO A 132 -3.62 6.96 -27.42
CA PRO A 132 -4.73 6.49 -26.60
C PRO A 132 -5.98 6.15 -27.43
N LYS A 133 -6.28 6.96 -28.46
CA LYS A 133 -7.39 6.71 -29.36
C LYS A 133 -7.21 5.40 -30.13
N ASP A 134 -6.01 5.13 -30.62
CA ASP A 134 -5.72 3.86 -31.32
C ASP A 134 -5.89 2.65 -30.41
N ILE A 135 -5.41 2.76 -29.15
CA ILE A 135 -5.51 1.71 -28.13
C ILE A 135 -6.98 1.36 -27.86
N LEU A 136 -7.83 2.38 -27.75
CA LEU A 136 -9.24 2.19 -27.45
C LEU A 136 -10.07 1.71 -28.68
N SER A 137 -9.64 2.06 -29.92
CA SER A 137 -10.44 1.82 -31.12
C SER A 137 -9.96 0.65 -31.99
N LYS A 138 -8.83 0.03 -31.68
CA LYS A 138 -8.27 -1.08 -32.47
C LYS A 138 -8.40 -2.42 -31.74
N PRO A 139 -8.52 -3.55 -32.45
CA PRO A 139 -8.58 -4.88 -31.87
C PRO A 139 -7.19 -5.37 -31.43
N ILE A 140 -6.62 -4.73 -30.42
CA ILE A 140 -5.33 -5.03 -29.84
C ILE A 140 -5.44 -5.81 -28.53
N LYS A 141 -4.34 -6.38 -28.04
CA LYS A 141 -4.24 -6.96 -26.70
C LYS A 141 -3.75 -5.88 -25.75
N LEU A 142 -4.52 -5.64 -24.69
CA LEU A 142 -4.22 -4.65 -23.66
C LEU A 142 -3.95 -5.33 -22.31
N GLY A 143 -2.73 -5.19 -21.80
CA GLY A 143 -2.33 -5.74 -20.51
C GLY A 143 -2.85 -4.92 -19.34
N VAL A 144 -3.35 -5.59 -18.31
CA VAL A 144 -3.74 -4.99 -17.02
C VAL A 144 -3.38 -5.92 -15.87
N GLN A 145 -3.13 -5.36 -14.69
CA GLN A 145 -2.99 -6.19 -13.50
C GLN A 145 -4.36 -6.64 -12.99
N ARG A 146 -4.48 -7.90 -12.61
CA ARG A 146 -5.70 -8.50 -12.07
C ARG A 146 -6.10 -7.86 -10.75
N GLY A 147 -7.40 -7.63 -10.55
CA GLY A 147 -7.93 -7.12 -9.28
C GLY A 147 -7.70 -5.63 -9.00
N THR A 148 -7.17 -4.88 -9.97
CA THR A 148 -6.93 -3.44 -9.83
C THR A 148 -8.17 -2.60 -10.18
N SER A 149 -8.23 -1.38 -9.67
CA SER A 149 -9.32 -0.43 -9.92
C SER A 149 -9.33 0.07 -11.37
N GLU A 150 -8.14 0.29 -11.95
CA GLU A 150 -7.99 0.73 -13.34
C GLU A 150 -8.45 -0.35 -14.32
N ALA A 151 -8.14 -1.63 -14.05
CA ALA A 151 -8.62 -2.73 -14.86
C ALA A 151 -10.14 -2.86 -14.81
N ALA A 152 -10.74 -2.73 -13.62
CA ALA A 152 -12.19 -2.78 -13.44
C ALA A 152 -12.90 -1.60 -14.12
N ALA A 153 -12.37 -0.38 -13.98
CA ALA A 153 -12.91 0.82 -14.59
C ALA A 153 -12.87 0.73 -16.12
N LEU A 154 -11.71 0.36 -16.70
CA LEU A 154 -11.56 0.24 -18.15
C LEU A 154 -12.40 -0.91 -18.73
N LYS A 155 -12.59 -2.01 -18.00
CA LYS A 155 -13.48 -3.10 -18.40
C LYS A 155 -14.94 -2.64 -18.46
N SER A 156 -15.39 -1.88 -17.45
CA SER A 156 -16.74 -1.31 -17.45
C SER A 156 -16.94 -0.35 -18.62
N GLU A 157 -15.95 0.50 -18.90
CA GLU A 157 -15.98 1.42 -20.03
C GLU A 157 -15.97 0.68 -21.37
N GLN A 158 -15.12 -0.35 -21.54
CA GLN A 158 -15.08 -1.19 -22.72
C GLN A 158 -16.46 -1.77 -23.06
N GLN A 159 -17.13 -2.33 -22.06
CA GLN A 159 -18.47 -2.92 -22.23
C GLN A 159 -19.50 -1.87 -22.65
N LYS A 160 -19.44 -0.67 -22.05
CA LYS A 160 -20.37 0.44 -22.33
C LYS A 160 -20.13 1.06 -23.71
N MET A 161 -18.88 1.20 -24.12
CA MET A 161 -18.49 1.89 -25.35
C MET A 161 -18.30 0.94 -26.55
N GLY A 162 -18.26 -0.37 -26.32
CA GLY A 162 -18.02 -1.37 -27.37
C GLY A 162 -16.59 -1.34 -27.91
N TYR A 163 -15.59 -1.03 -27.09
CA TYR A 163 -14.19 -1.01 -27.54
C TYR A 163 -13.74 -2.42 -27.95
N PRO A 164 -13.01 -2.56 -29.09
CA PRO A 164 -12.70 -3.85 -29.69
C PRO A 164 -11.45 -4.53 -29.13
N PHE A 165 -10.69 -3.87 -28.24
CA PHE A 165 -9.48 -4.47 -27.65
C PHE A 165 -9.85 -5.66 -26.73
N THR A 166 -8.89 -6.55 -26.50
CA THR A 166 -9.02 -7.68 -25.58
C THR A 166 -8.05 -7.52 -24.40
N PHE A 167 -8.51 -7.88 -23.19
CA PHE A 167 -7.66 -7.84 -22.01
C PHE A 167 -6.73 -9.04 -21.92
N SER A 168 -5.46 -8.79 -21.58
CA SER A 168 -4.52 -9.76 -21.05
C SER A 168 -4.28 -9.45 -19.58
N TYR A 169 -4.62 -10.39 -18.67
CA TYR A 169 -4.53 -10.20 -17.22
C TYR A 169 -3.22 -10.74 -16.69
N TYR A 170 -2.51 -9.92 -15.92
CA TYR A 170 -1.22 -10.23 -15.27
C TYR A 170 -1.35 -10.17 -13.75
N ASP A 171 -0.45 -10.84 -13.06
CA ASP A 171 -0.39 -10.82 -11.60
C ASP A 171 0.30 -9.54 -11.07
N SER A 172 1.01 -8.81 -11.95
CA SER A 172 1.62 -7.52 -11.60
C SER A 172 1.75 -6.60 -12.81
N ALA A 173 1.87 -5.29 -12.57
CA ALA A 173 2.13 -4.29 -13.62
C ALA A 173 3.48 -4.50 -14.33
N PRO A 174 4.60 -4.82 -13.64
CA PRO A 174 5.86 -5.16 -14.31
C PRO A 174 5.76 -6.28 -15.33
N LEU A 175 4.99 -7.34 -15.05
CA LEU A 175 4.78 -8.44 -16.01
C LEU A 175 4.05 -7.98 -17.28
N ALA A 176 3.08 -7.07 -17.14
CA ALA A 176 2.43 -6.48 -18.31
C ALA A 176 3.41 -5.62 -19.13
N ILE A 177 4.29 -4.85 -18.47
CA ILE A 177 5.36 -4.08 -19.13
C ILE A 177 6.32 -5.01 -19.89
N GLU A 178 6.70 -6.12 -19.27
CA GLU A 178 7.58 -7.11 -19.92
C GLU A 178 6.95 -7.68 -21.20
N ASP A 179 5.65 -7.98 -21.17
CA ASP A 179 4.96 -8.49 -22.36
C ASP A 179 4.73 -7.41 -23.44
N VAL A 180 4.61 -6.13 -23.04
CA VAL A 180 4.72 -5.01 -24.01
C VAL A 180 6.11 -5.02 -24.68
N LEU A 181 7.19 -5.13 -23.91
CA LEU A 181 8.57 -5.16 -24.43
C LEU A 181 8.80 -6.36 -25.39
N ASN A 182 8.27 -7.52 -25.03
CA ASN A 182 8.39 -8.74 -25.83
C ASN A 182 7.47 -8.73 -27.07
N GLY A 183 6.52 -7.79 -27.17
CA GLY A 183 5.56 -7.69 -28.27
C GLY A 183 4.48 -8.76 -28.25
N ARG A 184 4.19 -9.34 -27.09
CA ARG A 184 3.08 -10.28 -26.90
C ARG A 184 1.74 -9.54 -26.75
N ILE A 185 1.80 -8.28 -26.28
CA ILE A 185 0.72 -7.32 -26.22
C ILE A 185 1.18 -5.97 -26.78
N GLU A 186 0.24 -5.19 -27.30
CA GLU A 186 0.53 -3.91 -27.94
C GLU A 186 0.66 -2.76 -26.95
N ALA A 187 -0.11 -2.82 -25.84
CA ALA A 187 -0.10 -1.80 -24.80
C ALA A 187 -0.45 -2.40 -23.44
N ALA A 188 -0.16 -1.67 -22.38
CA ALA A 188 -0.64 -1.94 -21.03
C ALA A 188 -1.36 -0.71 -20.45
N PHE A 189 -2.26 -0.91 -19.50
CA PHE A 189 -2.94 0.15 -18.77
C PHE A 189 -2.73 -0.06 -17.26
N MET A 190 -2.21 0.95 -16.59
CA MET A 190 -1.79 0.89 -15.20
C MET A 190 -1.73 2.29 -14.57
N ASP A 191 -1.47 2.36 -13.28
CA ASP A 191 -1.11 3.61 -12.62
C ASP A 191 0.24 4.16 -13.16
N GLU A 192 0.40 5.47 -13.15
CA GLU A 192 1.55 6.12 -13.80
C GLU A 192 2.89 5.81 -13.11
N LEU A 193 2.90 5.68 -11.78
CA LEU A 193 4.16 5.55 -11.04
C LEU A 193 4.90 4.22 -11.26
N PRO A 194 4.24 3.05 -11.37
CA PRO A 194 4.90 1.82 -11.84
C PRO A 194 5.49 1.95 -13.24
N ALA A 195 4.83 2.68 -14.14
CA ALA A 195 5.36 2.95 -15.47
C ALA A 195 6.59 3.87 -15.41
N ASP A 196 6.55 4.92 -14.59
CA ASP A 196 7.69 5.82 -14.36
C ASP A 196 8.87 5.10 -13.72
N ASP A 197 8.64 4.22 -12.74
CA ASP A 197 9.67 3.38 -12.15
C ASP A 197 10.36 2.51 -13.21
N ALA A 198 9.59 1.81 -14.04
CA ALA A 198 10.13 1.00 -15.12
C ALA A 198 10.96 1.83 -16.13
N ILE A 199 10.46 2.99 -16.53
CA ILE A 199 11.16 3.91 -17.46
C ILE A 199 12.46 4.40 -16.81
N SER A 200 12.43 4.81 -15.55
CA SER A 200 13.61 5.28 -14.81
C SER A 200 14.71 4.22 -14.67
N LYS A 201 14.32 2.95 -14.65
CA LYS A 201 15.22 1.78 -14.67
C LYS A 201 15.70 1.39 -16.07
N GLY A 202 15.34 2.16 -17.09
CA GLY A 202 15.81 1.98 -18.46
C GLY A 202 14.96 1.07 -19.34
N SER A 203 13.75 0.68 -18.90
CA SER A 203 12.80 -0.06 -19.73
C SER A 203 12.46 0.73 -21.01
N LYS A 204 12.47 0.06 -22.16
CA LYS A 204 12.22 0.69 -23.47
C LYS A 204 10.72 0.81 -23.76
N VAL A 205 9.99 1.34 -22.79
CA VAL A 205 8.58 1.70 -22.88
C VAL A 205 8.37 3.20 -22.73
N LYS A 206 7.17 3.68 -23.06
CA LYS A 206 6.75 5.07 -22.85
C LYS A 206 5.30 5.15 -22.43
N LYS A 207 4.97 6.17 -21.68
CA LYS A 207 3.58 6.58 -21.44
C LYS A 207 3.08 7.33 -22.68
N VAL A 208 1.88 6.98 -23.17
CA VAL A 208 1.31 7.61 -24.39
C VAL A 208 0.07 8.46 -24.07
N GLY A 209 -0.33 8.56 -22.81
CA GLY A 209 -1.40 9.45 -22.34
C GLY A 209 -2.06 8.91 -21.09
N THR A 210 -2.75 9.81 -20.39
CA THR A 210 -3.60 9.47 -19.26
C THR A 210 -5.00 9.09 -19.72
N HIS A 211 -5.71 8.26 -18.94
CA HIS A 211 -7.10 7.90 -19.23
C HIS A 211 -7.92 7.73 -17.95
N GLY A 212 -9.12 8.28 -17.97
CA GLY A 212 -10.00 8.30 -16.81
C GLY A 212 -9.68 9.42 -15.82
N LYS A 213 -10.36 9.40 -14.68
CA LYS A 213 -10.10 10.33 -13.58
C LYS A 213 -8.97 9.79 -12.71
N PRO A 214 -8.17 10.67 -12.07
CA PRO A 214 -7.22 10.25 -11.05
C PRO A 214 -7.91 9.50 -9.92
N ASP A 215 -7.18 8.58 -9.30
CA ASP A 215 -7.60 7.85 -8.10
C ASP A 215 -6.90 8.40 -6.87
N ASN A 216 -7.51 8.21 -5.70
CA ASN A 216 -6.90 8.48 -4.42
C ASN A 216 -6.53 7.17 -3.71
N PHE A 217 -5.31 7.06 -3.20
CA PHE A 217 -4.90 5.94 -2.36
C PHE A 217 -5.25 6.18 -0.90
N GLY A 218 -5.70 5.14 -0.24
CA GLY A 218 -5.95 5.10 1.20
C GLY A 218 -5.54 3.73 1.77
N VAL A 219 -5.31 3.70 3.07
CA VAL A 219 -5.09 2.44 3.77
C VAL A 219 -6.42 1.74 3.97
N ALA A 220 -6.54 0.51 3.48
CA ALA A 220 -7.76 -0.28 3.68
C ALA A 220 -7.69 -1.06 5.01
N LEU A 221 -8.82 -1.09 5.74
CA LEU A 221 -8.97 -1.76 7.02
C LEU A 221 -10.34 -2.47 7.06
N ARG A 222 -10.50 -3.44 7.98
CA ARG A 222 -11.82 -4.00 8.24
C ARG A 222 -12.75 -2.91 8.78
N LYS A 223 -14.04 -3.00 8.47
CA LYS A 223 -15.02 -1.96 8.85
C LYS A 223 -15.13 -1.72 10.35
N GLU A 224 -14.91 -2.75 11.15
CA GLU A 224 -14.93 -2.70 12.60
C GLU A 224 -13.67 -2.11 13.25
N ASP A 225 -12.53 -2.04 12.52
CA ASP A 225 -11.24 -1.60 13.07
C ASP A 225 -11.13 -0.06 13.13
N THR A 226 -12.12 0.59 13.73
CA THR A 226 -12.25 2.06 13.78
C THR A 226 -11.12 2.73 14.54
N GLU A 227 -10.62 2.11 15.62
CA GLU A 227 -9.50 2.66 16.40
C GLU A 227 -8.19 2.60 15.62
N LEU A 228 -7.93 1.49 14.91
CA LEU A 228 -6.76 1.41 14.04
C LEU A 228 -6.84 2.45 12.91
N ARG A 229 -8.01 2.66 12.32
CA ARG A 229 -8.22 3.71 11.32
C ARG A 229 -7.86 5.09 11.87
N LYS A 230 -8.33 5.44 13.08
CA LYS A 230 -7.98 6.74 13.71
C LYS A 230 -6.48 6.89 13.92
N LEU A 231 -5.79 5.81 14.36
CA LEU A 231 -4.33 5.81 14.49
C LEU A 231 -3.64 6.08 13.15
N ILE A 232 -4.09 5.42 12.08
CA ILE A 232 -3.54 5.60 10.74
C ILE A 232 -3.80 7.02 10.22
N ASP A 233 -5.03 7.54 10.35
CA ASP A 233 -5.40 8.89 9.91
C ASP A 233 -4.55 9.96 10.64
N THR A 234 -4.39 9.82 11.96
CA THR A 234 -3.53 10.70 12.77
C THR A 234 -2.08 10.56 12.34
N GLY A 235 -1.60 9.33 12.14
CA GLY A 235 -0.24 9.04 11.73
C GLY A 235 0.12 9.66 10.38
N PHE A 236 -0.74 9.56 9.37
CA PHE A 236 -0.55 10.23 8.08
C PHE A 236 -0.58 11.76 8.20
N THR A 237 -1.48 12.31 9.00
CA THR A 237 -1.51 13.76 9.25
C THR A 237 -0.18 14.24 9.83
N LEU A 238 0.37 13.52 10.80
CA LEU A 238 1.68 13.84 11.40
C LEU A 238 2.82 13.65 10.40
N LEU A 239 2.82 12.57 9.64
CA LEU A 239 3.85 12.28 8.65
C LEU A 239 3.89 13.34 7.53
N MET A 240 2.74 13.77 7.02
CA MET A 240 2.65 14.78 5.97
C MET A 240 3.13 16.15 6.44
N ALA A 241 3.06 16.45 7.74
CA ALA A 241 3.57 17.66 8.36
C ALA A 241 5.07 17.56 8.73
N ASP A 242 5.64 16.35 8.76
CA ASP A 242 7.04 16.10 9.13
C ASP A 242 7.97 16.29 7.93
N PRO A 243 9.20 16.82 8.10
CA PRO A 243 10.21 16.89 7.05
C PRO A 243 10.47 15.55 6.34
N TYR A 244 10.32 14.45 7.04
CA TYR A 244 10.50 13.10 6.50
C TYR A 244 9.55 12.78 5.30
N TRP A 245 8.38 13.42 5.23
CA TRP A 245 7.51 13.32 4.06
C TRP A 245 8.18 13.75 2.76
N LYS A 246 8.96 14.85 2.80
CA LYS A 246 9.73 15.30 1.63
C LYS A 246 10.85 14.31 1.28
N GLU A 247 11.50 13.75 2.29
CA GLU A 247 12.55 12.76 2.10
C GLU A 247 11.99 11.49 1.46
N LEU A 248 10.86 10.97 1.93
CA LEU A 248 10.16 9.83 1.34
C LEU A 248 9.83 10.09 -0.14
N ARG A 249 9.24 11.24 -0.44
CA ARG A 249 8.92 11.60 -1.81
C ARG A 249 10.16 11.71 -2.68
N ALA A 250 11.21 12.30 -2.20
CA ALA A 250 12.48 12.41 -2.93
C ALA A 250 13.15 11.04 -3.15
N LYS A 251 13.02 10.13 -2.18
CA LYS A 251 13.58 8.77 -2.26
C LYS A 251 12.89 7.92 -3.31
N TYR A 252 11.57 7.96 -3.35
CA TYR A 252 10.77 7.02 -4.14
C TYR A 252 10.14 7.59 -5.40
N MET A 253 9.82 8.89 -5.43
CA MET A 253 9.14 9.55 -6.54
C MET A 253 10.13 10.35 -7.40
N LYS A 254 11.14 9.64 -7.92
CA LYS A 254 12.11 10.25 -8.86
C LYS A 254 11.40 10.56 -10.18
N LYS A 255 11.52 11.81 -10.62
CA LYS A 255 11.09 12.26 -11.95
C LYS A 255 12.15 11.92 -13.00
#